data_33e609f158cd1118bc9e3b06737cd426
#
_entry.id   33e609f158cd1118bc9e3b06737cd426
#
_cell.length_a   1.000
_cell.length_b   1.000
_cell.length_c   1.000
_cell.angle_alpha   90.00
_cell.angle_beta   90.00
_cell.angle_gamma   90.00
#
_symmetry.space_group_name_H-M   'P 1'
#
loop_
_entity.id
_entity.type
_entity.pdbx_description
1 polymer ?
#
loop_
_entity_poly.entity_id
_entity_poly.type
_entity_poly.pdbx_seq_one_letter_code
_entity_poly.pdbx_strand_id
1 'polypeptide(L)'
;LRRRQRQMCIRDRATDSSLLVMVDHSKPSMSISPQLYERLADRTIIIDHHRRGEEFPENPLLVYIEPYASSTCELITEMFEYQPRESESLNKLEATAMLTGIQIDTKSFTQQAGTRTFEAASYLRSAGADGLMIQYFMKENVHSFMERNHLIATVEFLNNDKMALCAGEDDRTYDPVIVAQAADTLLQMDGVDASFVVAKRANDKVGISARSMGNINVQIIMEKMGGGGHLANAATQIAGKTVSEVK
;
A
#
# COMPACT_ATOMS: atom_id res chain seq x y z
N LEU A 1 1.95 -14.20 -18.92
CA LEU A 1 3.12 -14.87 -19.50
C LEU A 1 4.36 -13.97 -19.52
N ARG A 2 4.30 -12.72 -20.03
CA ARG A 2 5.46 -11.81 -20.10
C ARG A 2 6.05 -11.40 -18.74
N ARG A 3 5.24 -11.24 -17.68
CA ARG A 3 5.72 -10.93 -16.33
C ARG A 3 6.51 -12.09 -15.71
N ARG A 4 5.99 -13.33 -15.81
CA ARG A 4 6.71 -14.54 -15.33
C ARG A 4 8.03 -14.77 -16.07
N GLN A 5 8.07 -14.54 -17.37
CA GLN A 5 9.31 -14.68 -18.15
C GLN A 5 10.37 -13.65 -17.77
N ARG A 6 9.98 -12.39 -17.49
CA ARG A 6 10.95 -11.36 -17.03
C ARG A 6 11.52 -11.70 -15.64
N GLN A 7 10.69 -12.19 -14.72
CA GLN A 7 11.13 -12.62 -13.39
C GLN A 7 12.11 -13.82 -13.47
N MET A 8 11.86 -14.80 -14.32
CA MET A 8 12.80 -15.90 -14.57
C MET A 8 14.13 -15.37 -15.12
N CYS A 9 14.12 -14.47 -16.10
CA CYS A 9 15.34 -13.90 -16.67
C CYS A 9 16.21 -13.15 -15.65
N ILE A 10 15.64 -12.49 -14.66
CA ILE A 10 16.40 -11.81 -13.59
C ILE A 10 17.04 -12.82 -12.65
N ARG A 11 16.29 -13.84 -12.21
CA ARG A 11 16.79 -14.90 -11.34
C ARG A 11 17.96 -15.67 -11.97
N ASP A 12 17.83 -16.00 -13.23
CA ASP A 12 18.83 -16.79 -13.97
C ASP A 12 20.12 -15.99 -14.29
N ARG A 13 20.04 -14.67 -14.26
CA ARG A 13 21.18 -13.77 -14.52
C ARG A 13 21.91 -13.31 -13.26
N ALA A 14 21.31 -13.46 -12.08
CA ALA A 14 21.98 -13.10 -10.84
C ALA A 14 23.16 -14.04 -10.58
N THR A 15 24.33 -13.45 -10.32
CA THR A 15 25.55 -14.14 -9.93
C THR A 15 25.84 -13.89 -8.46
N ASP A 16 26.83 -14.58 -7.88
CA ASP A 16 27.23 -14.36 -6.49
C ASP A 16 27.90 -12.98 -6.29
N SER A 17 28.25 -12.28 -7.36
CA SER A 17 28.73 -10.90 -7.35
C SER A 17 27.62 -9.85 -7.54
N SER A 18 26.37 -10.27 -7.75
CA SER A 18 25.23 -9.36 -7.90
C SER A 18 24.88 -8.68 -6.58
N LEU A 19 24.35 -7.47 -6.67
CA LEU A 19 23.80 -6.73 -5.55
C LEU A 19 22.26 -6.84 -5.58
N LEU A 20 21.65 -7.17 -4.44
CA LEU A 20 20.20 -7.15 -4.27
C LEU A 20 19.80 -5.83 -3.62
N VAL A 21 18.92 -5.09 -4.27
CA VAL A 21 18.32 -3.88 -3.70
C VAL A 21 16.85 -4.15 -3.42
N MET A 22 16.48 -4.18 -2.14
CA MET A 22 15.11 -4.30 -1.67
C MET A 22 14.58 -2.87 -1.44
N VAL A 23 13.49 -2.54 -2.11
CA VAL A 23 12.85 -1.23 -1.99
C VAL A 23 11.40 -1.40 -1.54
N ASP A 24 10.93 -0.49 -0.67
CA ASP A 24 9.55 -0.42 -0.17
C ASP A 24 9.11 -1.63 0.66
N HIS A 25 10.03 -2.43 1.10
CA HIS A 25 9.84 -3.50 2.07
C HIS A 25 11.19 -3.95 2.63
N SER A 26 11.18 -4.41 3.87
CA SER A 26 12.36 -4.94 4.56
C SER A 26 12.24 -6.42 4.94
N LYS A 27 11.10 -7.06 4.63
CA LYS A 27 10.84 -8.48 4.96
C LYS A 27 11.24 -9.37 3.79
N PRO A 28 12.18 -10.32 3.98
CA PRO A 28 12.57 -11.28 2.94
C PRO A 28 11.43 -12.11 2.37
N SER A 29 10.44 -12.49 3.22
CA SER A 29 9.25 -13.25 2.79
C SER A 29 8.34 -12.48 1.83
N MET A 30 8.37 -11.14 1.85
CA MET A 30 7.64 -10.28 0.91
C MET A 30 8.35 -10.10 -0.42
N SER A 31 9.63 -10.49 -0.51
CA SER A 31 10.38 -10.42 -1.75
C SER A 31 9.72 -11.28 -2.85
N ILE A 32 9.72 -10.76 -4.07
CA ILE A 32 9.24 -11.50 -5.25
C ILE A 32 10.02 -12.82 -5.45
N SER A 33 11.23 -12.90 -4.95
CA SER A 33 12.09 -14.09 -5.01
C SER A 33 12.84 -14.28 -3.69
N PRO A 34 12.25 -14.95 -2.69
CA PRO A 34 12.92 -15.26 -1.44
C PRO A 34 14.26 -16.01 -1.63
N GLN A 35 14.32 -16.92 -2.62
CA GLN A 35 15.55 -17.67 -2.94
C GLN A 35 16.69 -16.76 -3.42
N LEU A 36 16.36 -15.65 -4.07
CA LEU A 36 17.39 -14.67 -4.48
C LEU A 36 17.93 -13.92 -3.26
N TYR A 37 17.07 -13.61 -2.31
CA TYR A 37 17.49 -13.05 -1.04
C TYR A 37 18.40 -14.01 -0.26
N GLU A 38 18.02 -15.27 -0.09
CA GLU A 38 18.85 -16.27 0.61
C GLU A 38 20.27 -16.38 0.02
N ARG A 39 20.38 -16.26 -1.31
CA ARG A 39 21.67 -16.33 -2.03
C ARG A 39 22.51 -15.06 -1.90
N LEU A 40 21.87 -13.89 -1.76
CA LEU A 40 22.51 -12.57 -1.78
C LEU A 40 22.33 -11.81 -0.45
N ALA A 41 22.09 -12.51 0.66
CA ALA A 41 21.76 -11.90 1.94
C ALA A 41 22.81 -10.88 2.42
N ASP A 42 24.10 -11.24 2.31
CA ASP A 42 25.24 -10.40 2.66
C ASP A 42 25.54 -9.27 1.63
N ARG A 43 24.85 -9.28 0.51
CA ARG A 43 24.93 -8.30 -0.57
C ARG A 43 23.61 -7.58 -0.80
N THR A 44 22.80 -7.47 0.25
CA THR A 44 21.48 -6.84 0.21
C THR A 44 21.55 -5.40 0.71
N ILE A 45 21.01 -4.47 -0.06
CA ILE A 45 20.71 -3.09 0.34
C ILE A 45 19.20 -2.99 0.59
N ILE A 46 18.81 -2.34 1.67
CA ILE A 46 17.40 -2.10 2.02
C ILE A 46 17.15 -0.61 2.06
N ILE A 47 16.16 -0.15 1.29
CA ILE A 47 15.67 1.22 1.31
C ILE A 47 14.15 1.15 1.52
N ASP A 48 13.67 1.61 2.68
CA ASP A 48 12.28 1.42 3.08
C ASP A 48 11.81 2.57 4.00
N HIS A 49 10.52 2.87 3.98
CA HIS A 49 9.91 3.83 4.89
C HIS A 49 8.97 3.17 5.93
N HIS A 50 8.80 1.85 5.85
CA HIS A 50 8.00 1.13 6.82
C HIS A 50 8.74 0.94 8.14
N ARG A 51 8.00 0.78 9.24
CA ARG A 51 8.60 0.41 10.53
C ARG A 51 9.19 -0.99 10.45
N ARG A 52 10.38 -1.15 10.98
CA ARG A 52 11.06 -2.44 11.08
C ARG A 52 10.19 -3.44 11.85
N GLY A 53 9.92 -4.60 11.24
CA GLY A 53 9.22 -5.72 11.86
C GLY A 53 10.18 -6.71 12.50
N GLU A 54 9.63 -7.81 13.04
CA GLU A 54 10.41 -8.90 13.62
C GLU A 54 11.23 -9.65 12.56
N GLU A 55 10.61 -9.88 11.38
CA GLU A 55 11.32 -10.46 10.24
C GLU A 55 12.15 -9.38 9.54
N PHE A 56 13.47 -9.48 9.67
CA PHE A 56 14.42 -8.53 9.10
C PHE A 56 15.73 -9.23 8.72
N PRO A 57 16.40 -8.84 7.62
CA PRO A 57 17.72 -9.38 7.24
C PRO A 57 18.76 -9.26 8.36
N GLU A 58 19.50 -10.36 8.65
CA GLU A 58 20.45 -10.38 9.76
C GLU A 58 21.68 -9.51 9.48
N ASN A 59 22.26 -9.59 8.28
CA ASN A 59 23.50 -8.92 7.91
C ASN A 59 23.43 -8.26 6.52
N PRO A 60 22.54 -7.28 6.31
CA PRO A 60 22.50 -6.57 5.04
C PRO A 60 23.74 -5.68 4.87
N LEU A 61 24.16 -5.47 3.62
CA LEU A 61 25.27 -4.59 3.28
C LEU A 61 25.00 -3.13 3.67
N LEU A 62 23.74 -2.67 3.48
CA LEU A 62 23.31 -1.33 3.85
C LEU A 62 21.80 -1.35 4.20
N VAL A 63 21.47 -0.59 5.22
CA VAL A 63 20.07 -0.36 5.64
C VAL A 63 19.81 1.13 5.68
N TYR A 64 18.85 1.59 4.90
CA TYR A 64 18.31 2.94 4.97
C TYR A 64 16.80 2.87 5.17
N ILE A 65 16.37 2.97 6.41
CA ILE A 65 14.95 2.94 6.81
C ILE A 65 14.61 4.23 7.52
N GLU A 66 13.63 4.95 6.98
CA GLU A 66 13.18 6.25 7.49
C GLU A 66 11.64 6.27 7.65
N PRO A 67 11.11 5.86 8.82
CA PRO A 67 9.66 5.74 9.03
C PRO A 67 8.89 7.06 9.01
N TYR A 68 9.58 8.18 8.98
CA TYR A 68 8.97 9.51 8.88
C TYR A 68 8.90 10.03 7.44
N ALA A 69 9.56 9.38 6.49
CA ALA A 69 9.39 9.67 5.09
C ALA A 69 7.99 9.24 4.60
N SER A 70 7.41 9.99 3.68
CA SER A 70 6.07 9.70 3.15
C SER A 70 6.03 8.44 2.31
N SER A 71 7.15 8.10 1.68
CA SER A 71 7.28 6.97 0.75
C SER A 71 8.74 6.63 0.51
N THR A 72 9.01 5.41 0.07
CA THR A 72 10.34 5.04 -0.44
C THR A 72 10.73 5.86 -1.68
N CYS A 73 9.74 6.28 -2.48
CA CYS A 73 9.99 7.17 -3.63
C CYS A 73 10.53 8.53 -3.19
N GLU A 74 10.10 9.08 -2.04
CA GLU A 74 10.67 10.30 -1.46
C GLU A 74 12.16 10.10 -1.15
N LEU A 75 12.51 9.02 -0.44
CA LEU A 75 13.90 8.71 -0.08
C LEU A 75 14.81 8.56 -1.31
N ILE A 76 14.34 7.83 -2.33
CA ILE A 76 15.11 7.65 -3.57
C ILE A 76 15.25 8.98 -4.32
N THR A 77 14.20 9.83 -4.31
CA THR A 77 14.26 11.16 -4.93
C THR A 77 15.35 12.03 -4.28
N GLU A 78 15.44 12.03 -2.96
CA GLU A 78 16.49 12.75 -2.24
C GLU A 78 17.89 12.22 -2.61
N MET A 79 18.06 10.92 -2.75
CA MET A 79 19.33 10.35 -3.21
C MET A 79 19.75 10.88 -4.59
N PHE A 80 18.77 11.04 -5.51
CA PHE A 80 19.03 11.66 -6.82
C PHE A 80 19.33 13.17 -6.72
N GLU A 81 18.63 13.88 -5.87
CA GLU A 81 18.84 15.33 -5.68
C GLU A 81 20.22 15.64 -5.12
N TYR A 82 20.70 14.82 -4.18
CA TYR A 82 21.98 15.03 -3.48
C TYR A 82 23.15 14.27 -4.09
N GLN A 83 22.94 13.54 -5.19
CA GLN A 83 24.05 12.86 -5.88
C GLN A 83 25.02 13.87 -6.54
N PRO A 84 26.27 13.46 -6.84
CA PRO A 84 27.21 14.31 -7.55
C PRO A 84 26.65 14.79 -8.90
N ARG A 85 26.92 16.03 -9.27
CA ARG A 85 26.39 16.68 -10.51
C ARG A 85 26.74 15.96 -11.81
N GLU A 86 27.77 15.13 -11.81
CA GLU A 86 28.22 14.33 -12.96
C GLU A 86 27.45 13.02 -13.14
N SER A 87 26.53 12.71 -12.20
CA SER A 87 25.72 11.50 -12.26
C SER A 87 24.57 11.66 -13.26
N GLU A 88 24.05 10.53 -13.73
CA GLU A 88 22.88 10.52 -14.63
C GLU A 88 21.65 11.15 -13.95
N SER A 89 20.96 12.02 -14.67
CA SER A 89 19.70 12.61 -14.21
C SER A 89 18.52 11.69 -14.50
N LEU A 90 17.47 11.83 -13.70
CA LEU A 90 16.20 11.14 -13.98
C LEU A 90 15.62 11.54 -15.32
N ASN A 91 15.18 10.57 -16.10
CA ASN A 91 14.40 10.86 -17.30
C ASN A 91 12.92 11.12 -16.94
N LYS A 92 12.17 11.65 -17.91
CA LYS A 92 10.76 12.00 -17.73
C LYS A 92 9.90 10.85 -17.19
N LEU A 93 10.11 9.62 -17.68
CA LEU A 93 9.31 8.45 -17.26
C LEU A 93 9.63 8.05 -15.81
N GLU A 94 10.90 8.04 -15.45
CA GLU A 94 11.36 7.74 -14.09
C GLU A 94 10.84 8.78 -13.10
N ALA A 95 11.03 10.06 -13.38
CA ALA A 95 10.52 11.15 -12.55
C ALA A 95 8.98 11.07 -12.39
N THR A 96 8.25 10.74 -13.47
CA THR A 96 6.80 10.57 -13.42
C THR A 96 6.39 9.38 -12.56
N ALA A 97 7.08 8.24 -12.70
CA ALA A 97 6.79 7.04 -11.91
C ALA A 97 7.05 7.27 -10.42
N MET A 98 8.17 7.92 -10.07
CA MET A 98 8.50 8.23 -8.68
C MET A 98 7.51 9.21 -8.05
N LEU A 99 7.10 10.27 -8.78
CA LEU A 99 6.08 11.19 -8.30
C LEU A 99 4.71 10.52 -8.14
N THR A 100 4.40 9.55 -9.01
CA THR A 100 3.19 8.72 -8.85
C THR A 100 3.25 7.89 -7.58
N GLY A 101 4.41 7.29 -7.26
CA GLY A 101 4.61 6.54 -6.01
C GLY A 101 4.38 7.41 -4.77
N ILE A 102 4.96 8.62 -4.73
CA ILE A 102 4.71 9.59 -3.65
C ILE A 102 3.20 9.88 -3.52
N GLN A 103 2.49 10.11 -4.62
CA GLN A 103 1.05 10.41 -4.60
C GLN A 103 0.21 9.23 -4.11
N ILE A 104 0.61 7.99 -4.41
CA ILE A 104 -0.10 6.78 -3.95
C ILE A 104 0.01 6.67 -2.43
N ASP A 105 1.21 6.72 -1.87
CA ASP A 105 1.46 6.56 -0.44
C ASP A 105 0.87 7.69 0.40
N THR A 106 0.88 8.90 -0.14
CA THR A 106 0.35 10.09 0.53
C THR A 106 -1.13 10.34 0.26
N LYS A 107 -1.82 9.47 -0.47
CA LYS A 107 -3.19 9.71 -0.97
C LYS A 107 -3.31 11.11 -1.58
N SER A 108 -2.50 11.40 -2.60
CA SER A 108 -2.42 12.71 -3.26
C SER A 108 -2.07 13.86 -2.30
N PHE A 109 -1.03 13.66 -1.48
CA PHE A 109 -0.51 14.62 -0.49
C PHE A 109 -1.46 14.96 0.66
N THR A 110 -2.51 14.16 0.89
CA THR A 110 -3.44 14.36 2.01
C THR A 110 -3.02 13.66 3.30
N GLN A 111 -2.14 12.66 3.22
CA GLN A 111 -1.68 11.87 4.36
C GLN A 111 -0.16 11.81 4.40
N GLN A 112 0.44 11.96 5.58
CA GLN A 112 1.88 11.81 5.84
C GLN A 112 2.80 12.64 4.91
N ALA A 113 2.28 13.71 4.29
CA ALA A 113 3.05 14.60 3.45
C ALA A 113 3.58 15.79 4.27
N GLY A 114 4.89 15.85 4.40
CA GLY A 114 5.62 16.96 5.07
C GLY A 114 6.36 17.84 4.06
N THR A 115 7.10 18.81 4.55
CA THR A 115 7.94 19.71 3.71
C THR A 115 8.86 18.92 2.79
N ARG A 116 9.54 17.91 3.29
CA ARG A 116 10.41 16.97 2.58
C ARG A 116 9.71 16.33 1.37
N THR A 117 8.46 15.90 1.57
CA THR A 117 7.63 15.30 0.49
C THR A 117 7.38 16.29 -0.65
N PHE A 118 7.08 17.56 -0.31
CA PHE A 118 6.85 18.59 -1.31
C PHE A 118 8.15 19.03 -2.01
N GLU A 119 9.28 19.05 -1.32
CA GLU A 119 10.61 19.27 -1.90
C GLU A 119 10.94 18.18 -2.92
N ALA A 120 10.80 16.90 -2.56
CA ALA A 120 10.97 15.77 -3.47
C ALA A 120 10.02 15.87 -4.68
N ALA A 121 8.75 16.21 -4.45
CA ALA A 121 7.78 16.39 -5.55
C ALA A 121 8.18 17.55 -6.48
N SER A 122 8.68 18.65 -5.93
CA SER A 122 9.20 19.80 -6.71
C SER A 122 10.40 19.41 -7.57
N TYR A 123 11.36 18.69 -7.00
CA TYR A 123 12.50 18.16 -7.73
C TYR A 123 12.04 17.27 -8.90
N LEU A 124 11.14 16.31 -8.67
CA LEU A 124 10.61 15.42 -9.72
C LEU A 124 9.86 16.19 -10.81
N ARG A 125 9.11 17.23 -10.45
CA ARG A 125 8.48 18.13 -11.44
C ARG A 125 9.53 18.84 -12.29
N SER A 126 10.61 19.31 -11.68
CA SER A 126 11.71 19.96 -12.39
C SER A 126 12.47 18.99 -13.30
N ALA A 127 12.57 17.70 -12.92
CA ALA A 127 13.10 16.63 -13.74
C ALA A 127 12.15 16.18 -14.87
N GLY A 128 10.96 16.80 -15.01
CA GLY A 128 10.05 16.59 -16.12
C GLY A 128 8.88 15.65 -15.86
N ALA A 129 8.58 15.32 -14.58
CA ALA A 129 7.42 14.49 -14.26
C ALA A 129 6.13 15.06 -14.85
N ASP A 130 5.35 14.20 -15.51
CA ASP A 130 4.19 14.56 -16.34
C ASP A 130 2.88 14.25 -15.61
N GLY A 131 2.08 15.29 -15.34
CA GLY A 131 0.81 15.16 -14.63
C GLY A 131 -0.25 14.33 -15.37
N LEU A 132 -0.30 14.39 -16.71
CA LEU A 132 -1.24 13.57 -17.48
C LEU A 132 -0.83 12.10 -17.44
N MET A 133 0.46 11.82 -17.49
CA MET A 133 0.98 10.46 -17.39
C MET A 133 0.74 9.89 -15.98
N ILE A 134 0.84 10.70 -14.92
CA ILE A 134 0.45 10.30 -13.55
C ILE A 134 -1.01 9.88 -13.52
N GLN A 135 -1.93 10.69 -14.05
CA GLN A 135 -3.34 10.32 -14.13
C GLN A 135 -3.56 9.02 -14.91
N TYR A 136 -2.78 8.78 -15.95
CA TYR A 136 -2.85 7.53 -16.71
C TYR A 136 -2.37 6.32 -15.88
N PHE A 137 -1.29 6.46 -15.10
CA PHE A 137 -0.79 5.41 -14.22
C PHE A 137 -1.75 5.08 -13.07
N MET A 138 -2.48 6.09 -12.60
CA MET A 138 -3.46 5.95 -11.51
C MET A 138 -4.84 5.49 -11.97
N LYS A 139 -5.04 5.22 -13.28
CA LYS A 139 -6.31 4.68 -13.77
C LYS A 139 -6.61 3.33 -13.13
N GLU A 140 -7.79 3.25 -12.59
CA GLU A 140 -8.34 2.02 -12.01
C GLU A 140 -8.94 1.11 -13.09
N ASN A 141 -8.92 -0.18 -12.84
CA ASN A 141 -9.62 -1.15 -13.67
C ASN A 141 -11.14 -0.99 -13.51
N VAL A 142 -11.86 -0.96 -14.63
CA VAL A 142 -13.33 -0.77 -14.65
C VAL A 142 -14.04 -1.83 -13.79
N HIS A 143 -13.60 -3.08 -13.83
CA HIS A 143 -14.21 -4.15 -13.03
C HIS A 143 -14.07 -3.88 -11.54
N SER A 144 -12.86 -3.53 -11.08
CA SER A 144 -12.59 -3.19 -9.67
C SER A 144 -13.39 -1.96 -9.21
N PHE A 145 -13.49 -0.95 -10.08
CA PHE A 145 -14.32 0.23 -9.83
C PHE A 145 -15.80 -0.12 -9.65
N MET A 146 -16.37 -0.93 -10.56
CA MET A 146 -17.77 -1.35 -10.49
C MET A 146 -18.03 -2.23 -9.27
N GLU A 147 -17.11 -3.13 -8.93
CA GLU A 147 -17.25 -4.01 -7.77
C GLU A 147 -17.20 -3.23 -6.45
N ARG A 148 -16.29 -2.25 -6.33
CA ARG A 148 -16.25 -1.34 -5.18
C ARG A 148 -17.54 -0.53 -5.06
N ASN A 149 -18.04 0.04 -6.15
CA ASN A 149 -19.29 0.80 -6.14
C ASN A 149 -20.50 -0.07 -5.78
N HIS A 150 -20.49 -1.33 -6.18
CA HIS A 150 -21.54 -2.28 -5.79
C HIS A 150 -21.57 -2.49 -4.27
N LEU A 151 -20.40 -2.66 -3.63
CA LEU A 151 -20.30 -2.69 -2.16
C LEU A 151 -20.77 -1.39 -1.51
N ILE A 152 -20.33 -0.24 -2.02
CA ILE A 152 -20.73 1.07 -1.48
C ILE A 152 -22.23 1.30 -1.59
N ALA A 153 -22.87 0.79 -2.63
CA ALA A 153 -24.32 0.91 -2.81
C ALA A 153 -25.15 0.20 -1.71
N THR A 154 -24.52 -0.71 -0.93
CA THR A 154 -25.17 -1.38 0.21
C THR A 154 -25.04 -0.63 1.53
N VAL A 155 -24.58 0.64 1.50
CA VAL A 155 -24.27 1.40 2.71
C VAL A 155 -25.49 1.61 3.60
N GLU A 156 -25.26 1.36 4.89
CA GLU A 156 -26.18 1.71 5.98
C GLU A 156 -25.45 2.67 6.92
N PHE A 157 -26.12 3.75 7.32
CA PHE A 157 -25.58 4.71 8.26
C PHE A 157 -26.08 4.42 9.67
N LEU A 158 -25.17 4.46 10.63
CA LEU A 158 -25.42 4.17 12.03
C LEU A 158 -24.93 5.33 12.90
N ASN A 159 -25.46 5.41 14.13
CA ASN A 159 -25.04 6.40 15.12
C ASN A 159 -25.14 7.86 14.62
N ASN A 160 -26.30 8.25 14.12
CA ASN A 160 -26.55 9.58 13.53
C ASN A 160 -25.59 9.90 12.38
N ASP A 161 -25.46 8.95 11.46
CA ASP A 161 -24.65 9.01 10.22
C ASP A 161 -23.12 9.08 10.45
N LYS A 162 -22.66 8.95 11.71
CA LYS A 162 -21.23 8.96 12.04
C LYS A 162 -20.49 7.68 11.67
N MET A 163 -21.22 6.60 11.42
CA MET A 163 -20.66 5.30 11.04
C MET A 163 -21.31 4.80 9.76
N ALA A 164 -20.50 4.41 8.78
CA ALA A 164 -20.94 3.80 7.53
C ALA A 164 -20.60 2.31 7.54
N LEU A 165 -21.59 1.46 7.32
CA LEU A 165 -21.44 0.00 7.24
C LEU A 165 -21.90 -0.48 5.86
N CYS A 166 -21.04 -1.21 5.15
CA CYS A 166 -21.38 -1.94 3.94
C CYS A 166 -21.22 -3.44 4.14
N ALA A 167 -22.06 -4.22 3.50
CA ALA A 167 -21.97 -5.66 3.50
C ALA A 167 -22.11 -6.22 2.08
N GLY A 168 -21.17 -7.07 1.68
CA GLY A 168 -21.26 -7.83 0.44
C GLY A 168 -22.28 -8.97 0.55
N GLU A 169 -22.53 -9.63 -0.55
CA GLU A 169 -23.44 -10.79 -0.64
C GLU A 169 -22.76 -12.05 -0.07
N ASP A 170 -23.55 -12.94 0.53
CA ASP A 170 -23.04 -14.18 1.14
C ASP A 170 -22.44 -15.17 0.12
N ASP A 171 -22.90 -15.14 -1.12
CA ASP A 171 -22.49 -16.03 -2.20
C ASP A 171 -21.39 -15.44 -3.08
N ARG A 172 -21.04 -14.16 -2.90
CA ARG A 172 -20.04 -13.46 -3.69
C ARG A 172 -18.74 -13.21 -2.92
N THR A 173 -17.62 -13.58 -3.51
CA THR A 173 -16.27 -13.34 -2.98
C THR A 173 -15.70 -12.03 -3.50
N TYR A 174 -15.10 -11.25 -2.62
CA TYR A 174 -14.50 -9.96 -2.93
C TYR A 174 -12.99 -9.96 -2.69
N ASP A 175 -12.27 -9.23 -3.56
CA ASP A 175 -10.84 -8.98 -3.36
C ASP A 175 -10.63 -8.11 -2.11
N PRO A 176 -9.68 -8.47 -1.22
CA PRO A 176 -9.34 -7.70 -0.03
C PRO A 176 -9.05 -6.22 -0.29
N VAL A 177 -8.40 -5.92 -1.42
CA VAL A 177 -8.05 -4.55 -1.80
C VAL A 177 -9.31 -3.73 -2.11
N ILE A 178 -10.28 -4.33 -2.83
CA ILE A 178 -11.56 -3.68 -3.15
C ILE A 178 -12.34 -3.37 -1.87
N VAL A 179 -12.39 -4.31 -0.92
CA VAL A 179 -13.06 -4.13 0.37
C VAL A 179 -12.41 -2.99 1.18
N ALA A 180 -11.08 -2.93 1.19
CA ALA A 180 -10.35 -1.86 1.85
C ALA A 180 -10.60 -0.48 1.19
N GLN A 181 -10.58 -0.43 -0.14
CA GLN A 181 -10.86 0.79 -0.90
C GLN A 181 -12.30 1.27 -0.74
N ALA A 182 -13.27 0.36 -0.61
CA ALA A 182 -14.65 0.72 -0.30
C ALA A 182 -14.75 1.41 1.09
N ALA A 183 -14.06 0.87 2.10
CA ALA A 183 -13.99 1.49 3.41
C ALA A 183 -13.32 2.88 3.36
N ASP A 184 -12.23 3.03 2.61
CA ASP A 184 -11.56 4.33 2.42
C ASP A 184 -12.50 5.34 1.72
N THR A 185 -13.31 4.90 0.76
CA THR A 185 -14.25 5.77 0.03
C THR A 185 -15.41 6.22 0.92
N LEU A 186 -15.96 5.33 1.74
CA LEU A 186 -17.03 5.66 2.70
C LEU A 186 -16.56 6.71 3.73
N LEU A 187 -15.32 6.63 4.16
CA LEU A 187 -14.75 7.58 5.11
C LEU A 187 -14.60 9.00 4.53
N GLN A 188 -14.70 9.18 3.20
CA GLN A 188 -14.67 10.49 2.55
C GLN A 188 -16.04 11.18 2.53
N MET A 189 -17.10 10.51 2.98
CA MET A 189 -18.43 11.08 3.05
C MET A 189 -18.55 12.05 4.22
N ASP A 190 -19.23 13.16 4.01
CA ASP A 190 -19.45 14.16 5.06
C ASP A 190 -20.21 13.55 6.26
N GLY A 191 -19.77 13.87 7.46
CA GLY A 191 -20.34 13.36 8.71
C GLY A 191 -19.87 11.97 9.13
N VAL A 192 -19.17 11.20 8.28
CA VAL A 192 -18.69 9.85 8.59
C VAL A 192 -17.34 9.88 9.35
N ASP A 193 -17.36 9.46 10.60
CA ASP A 193 -16.17 9.34 11.46
C ASP A 193 -15.50 7.96 11.35
N ALA A 194 -16.26 6.90 11.01
CA ALA A 194 -15.73 5.56 10.80
C ALA A 194 -16.54 4.78 9.74
N SER A 195 -15.84 3.89 9.04
CA SER A 195 -16.44 3.02 8.03
C SER A 195 -16.03 1.56 8.24
N PHE A 196 -16.97 0.66 7.98
CA PHE A 196 -16.81 -0.78 8.07
C PHE A 196 -17.33 -1.43 6.80
N VAL A 197 -16.55 -2.33 6.22
CA VAL A 197 -16.97 -3.11 5.05
C VAL A 197 -16.75 -4.58 5.32
N VAL A 198 -17.86 -5.33 5.32
CA VAL A 198 -17.91 -6.77 5.58
C VAL A 198 -18.07 -7.51 4.27
N ALA A 199 -17.19 -8.46 3.95
CA ALA A 199 -17.29 -9.20 2.71
C ALA A 199 -16.65 -10.59 2.80
N LYS A 200 -17.20 -11.55 2.04
CA LYS A 200 -16.66 -12.89 1.91
C LYS A 200 -15.31 -12.87 1.17
N ARG A 201 -14.37 -13.67 1.64
CA ARG A 201 -13.02 -13.86 1.08
C ARG A 201 -12.90 -15.17 0.32
N ALA A 202 -11.89 -15.29 -0.55
CA ALA A 202 -11.64 -16.50 -1.32
C ALA A 202 -11.33 -17.77 -0.49
N ASN A 203 -10.94 -17.62 0.78
CA ASN A 203 -10.60 -18.70 1.69
C ASN A 203 -11.78 -19.12 2.61
N ASP A 204 -13.00 -18.84 2.20
CA ASP A 204 -14.25 -19.14 2.92
C ASP A 204 -14.35 -18.48 4.30
N LYS A 205 -13.67 -17.36 4.48
CA LYS A 205 -13.77 -16.49 5.66
C LYS A 205 -14.53 -15.22 5.31
N VAL A 206 -15.09 -14.59 6.31
CA VAL A 206 -15.63 -13.24 6.21
C VAL A 206 -14.58 -12.25 6.70
N GLY A 207 -14.20 -11.30 5.86
CA GLY A 207 -13.28 -10.23 6.20
C GLY A 207 -14.02 -8.95 6.54
N ILE A 208 -13.51 -8.18 7.50
CA ILE A 208 -13.95 -6.83 7.80
C ILE A 208 -12.77 -5.90 7.58
N SER A 209 -12.97 -4.83 6.79
CA SER A 209 -12.06 -3.69 6.74
C SER A 209 -12.68 -2.52 7.48
N ALA A 210 -11.96 -1.95 8.43
CA ALA A 210 -12.41 -0.83 9.24
C ALA A 210 -11.47 0.38 9.07
N ARG A 211 -12.04 1.56 8.95
CA ARG A 211 -11.33 2.83 8.82
C ARG A 211 -11.92 3.87 9.76
N SER A 212 -11.11 4.84 10.18
CA SER A 212 -11.54 5.95 11.02
C SER A 212 -10.71 7.20 10.76
N MET A 213 -11.30 8.36 11.00
CA MET A 213 -10.60 9.65 11.03
C MET A 213 -9.81 9.88 12.33
N GLY A 214 -9.78 8.89 13.25
CA GLY A 214 -9.08 8.94 14.52
C GLY A 214 -9.98 9.16 15.74
N ASN A 215 -11.22 9.63 15.57
CA ASN A 215 -12.19 9.83 16.64
C ASN A 215 -12.73 8.49 17.21
N ILE A 216 -12.75 7.46 16.38
CA ILE A 216 -13.18 6.10 16.75
C ILE A 216 -11.97 5.18 16.62
N ASN A 217 -11.62 4.48 17.70
CA ASN A 217 -10.53 3.51 17.67
C ASN A 217 -11.02 2.17 17.05
N VAL A 218 -10.83 2.02 15.74
CA VAL A 218 -11.23 0.79 15.03
C VAL A 218 -10.35 -0.41 15.35
N GLN A 219 -9.12 -0.19 15.85
CA GLN A 219 -8.24 -1.27 16.28
C GLN A 219 -8.88 -2.08 17.41
N ILE A 220 -9.35 -1.42 18.48
CA ILE A 220 -9.99 -2.08 19.61
C ILE A 220 -11.23 -2.88 19.19
N ILE A 221 -12.00 -2.36 18.22
CA ILE A 221 -13.17 -3.04 17.68
C ILE A 221 -12.74 -4.34 16.98
N MET A 222 -11.75 -4.26 16.09
CA MET A 222 -11.28 -5.43 15.34
C MET A 222 -10.55 -6.44 16.22
N GLU A 223 -9.79 -6.02 17.24
CA GLU A 223 -9.15 -6.91 18.21
C GLU A 223 -10.17 -7.74 19.01
N LYS A 224 -11.32 -7.16 19.40
CA LYS A 224 -12.42 -7.89 20.03
C LYS A 224 -13.04 -8.96 19.12
N MET A 225 -12.86 -8.83 17.82
CA MET A 225 -13.32 -9.79 16.81
C MET A 225 -12.20 -10.72 16.33
N GLY A 226 -11.07 -10.76 17.04
CA GLY A 226 -9.93 -11.62 16.71
C GLY A 226 -9.04 -11.11 15.57
N GLY A 227 -9.14 -9.83 15.24
CA GLY A 227 -8.32 -9.15 14.25
C GLY A 227 -7.27 -8.24 14.88
N GLY A 228 -6.92 -7.14 14.17
CA GLY A 228 -5.96 -6.16 14.64
C GLY A 228 -5.76 -5.02 13.65
N GLY A 229 -4.79 -4.17 13.92
CA GLY A 229 -4.44 -3.04 13.07
C GLY A 229 -3.90 -1.87 13.89
N HIS A 230 -4.28 -0.67 13.48
CA HIS A 230 -3.96 0.60 14.13
C HIS A 230 -5.24 1.37 14.43
N LEU A 231 -5.12 2.44 15.23
CA LEU A 231 -6.22 3.30 15.65
C LEU A 231 -7.19 3.65 14.50
N ALA A 232 -6.67 4.02 13.34
CA ALA A 232 -7.44 4.50 12.18
C ALA A 232 -7.67 3.45 11.08
N ASN A 233 -6.91 2.34 11.08
CA ASN A 233 -6.97 1.31 10.06
C ASN A 233 -6.83 -0.06 10.70
N ALA A 234 -7.88 -0.87 10.64
CA ALA A 234 -7.86 -2.19 11.24
C ALA A 234 -8.67 -3.19 10.40
N ALA A 235 -8.45 -4.47 10.61
CA ALA A 235 -9.15 -5.53 9.90
C ALA A 235 -9.25 -6.80 10.74
N THR A 236 -10.22 -7.66 10.39
CA THR A 236 -10.34 -9.00 10.94
C THR A 236 -10.78 -10.00 9.86
N GLN A 237 -10.62 -11.28 10.16
CA GLN A 237 -11.12 -12.39 9.35
C GLN A 237 -11.77 -13.42 10.25
N ILE A 238 -13.05 -13.71 10.01
CA ILE A 238 -13.87 -14.60 10.81
C ILE A 238 -14.17 -15.84 9.98
N ALA A 239 -13.88 -17.03 10.51
CA ALA A 239 -14.18 -18.30 9.86
C ALA A 239 -15.55 -18.84 10.32
N GLY A 240 -16.19 -19.64 9.46
CA GLY A 240 -17.41 -20.38 9.80
C GLY A 240 -18.66 -19.53 10.00
N LYS A 241 -18.67 -18.29 9.48
CA LYS A 241 -19.83 -17.40 9.48
C LYS A 241 -20.12 -16.87 8.09
N THR A 242 -21.36 -16.48 7.85
CA THR A 242 -21.79 -15.74 6.65
C THR A 242 -21.59 -14.23 6.85
N VAL A 243 -21.63 -13.46 5.75
CA VAL A 243 -21.58 -11.99 5.80
C VAL A 243 -22.76 -11.45 6.61
N SER A 244 -23.97 -12.03 6.39
CA SER A 244 -25.19 -11.66 7.10
C SER A 244 -25.13 -11.91 8.61
N GLU A 245 -24.39 -12.92 9.08
CA GLU A 245 -24.20 -13.20 10.51
C GLU A 245 -23.16 -12.30 11.18
N VAL A 246 -22.25 -11.73 10.38
CA VAL A 246 -21.16 -10.87 10.88
C VAL A 246 -21.55 -9.41 10.86
N LYS A 247 -22.44 -9.01 9.93
CA LYS A 247 -23.04 -7.70 9.85
C LYS A 247 -23.91 -7.39 11.08
#